data_e0f23e00a540d602366fde9197e6969f
#
_entry.id   e0f23e00a540d602366fde9197e6969f
#
_cell.length_a   1.000
_cell.length_b   1.000
_cell.length_c   1.000
_cell.angle_alpha   90.00
_cell.angle_beta   90.00
_cell.angle_gamma   90.00
#
_symmetry.space_group_name_H-M   'P 1'
#
loop_
_entity.id
_entity.type
_entity.pdbx_description
1 polymer ?
#
loop_
_entity_poly.entity_id
_entity_poly.type
_entity_poly.pdbx_seq_one_letter_code
_entity_poly.pdbx_strand_id
1 'polypeptide(L)'
;MVRSSAVIERGPLVYALKMNEKWEKKTFEGEKAAQYGNWYYQVTSDSPWNYALTHKSLEPDQINDNFVVEKTKVTTDYPWNIENAPITIKAKGKRLNGWSLYRGSSGSISYFTQQGNDMGDEESIELIPYGCTTLRITEFPVR
;
A
#
# COMPACT_ATOMS: atom_id res chain seq x y z
N MET A 1 -19.80 15.77 -3.99
CA MET A 1 -19.33 14.64 -3.16
C MET A 1 -17.81 14.56 -3.37
N VAL A 2 -17.01 14.76 -2.32
CA VAL A 2 -15.55 14.86 -2.42
C VAL A 2 -14.95 13.50 -2.02
N ARG A 3 -14.06 12.96 -2.86
CA ARG A 3 -13.19 11.85 -2.49
C ARG A 3 -11.91 12.44 -1.90
N SER A 4 -11.71 12.30 -0.61
CA SER A 4 -10.48 12.74 0.04
C SER A 4 -9.50 11.58 0.10
N SER A 5 -8.28 11.84 -0.32
CA SER A 5 -7.16 10.89 -0.24
C SER A 5 -5.88 11.61 0.15
N ALA A 6 -4.93 10.86 0.69
CA ALA A 6 -3.62 11.35 1.06
C ALA A 6 -2.52 10.46 0.50
N VAL A 7 -1.41 11.07 0.16
CA VAL A 7 -0.14 10.42 -0.20
C VAL A 7 0.88 10.78 0.88
N ILE A 8 1.68 9.82 1.28
CA ILE A 8 2.72 10.03 2.27
C ILE A 8 4.08 10.18 1.57
N GLU A 9 4.69 11.33 1.77
CA GLU A 9 5.99 11.69 1.20
C GLU A 9 6.96 12.12 2.30
N ARG A 10 8.22 11.83 2.10
CA ARG A 10 9.31 12.31 2.94
C ARG A 10 10.56 12.59 2.11
N GLY A 11 10.91 13.87 1.97
CA GLY A 11 11.93 14.28 1.01
C GLY A 11 11.53 13.86 -0.41
N PRO A 12 12.42 13.27 -1.20
CA PRO A 12 12.13 12.82 -2.57
C PRO A 12 11.40 11.48 -2.65
N LEU A 13 11.07 10.86 -1.52
CA LEU A 13 10.50 9.51 -1.48
C LEU A 13 8.99 9.54 -1.26
N VAL A 14 8.28 8.83 -2.12
CA VAL A 14 6.87 8.45 -1.93
C VAL A 14 6.82 7.09 -1.25
N TYR A 15 5.89 6.91 -0.34
CA TYR A 15 5.75 5.69 0.46
C TYR A 15 4.53 4.89 0.03
N ALA A 16 4.72 3.57 -0.03
CA ALA A 16 3.67 2.60 -0.31
C ALA A 16 3.41 1.71 0.90
N LEU A 17 2.21 1.18 1.01
CA LEU A 17 1.87 0.19 2.02
C LEU A 17 2.76 -1.05 1.85
N LYS A 18 3.43 -1.45 2.94
CA LYS A 18 4.16 -2.72 2.98
C LYS A 18 3.16 -3.88 3.06
N MET A 19 3.18 -4.73 2.06
CA MET A 19 2.31 -5.90 1.94
C MET A 19 3.15 -7.15 1.73
N ASN A 20 2.66 -8.31 2.16
CA ASN A 20 3.26 -9.58 1.76
C ASN A 20 3.01 -9.80 0.28
N GLU A 21 4.07 -10.03 -0.48
CA GLU A 21 3.99 -10.32 -1.90
C GLU A 21 4.15 -11.83 -2.14
N LYS A 22 3.14 -12.44 -2.74
CA LYS A 22 3.17 -13.84 -3.18
C LYS A 22 3.42 -13.87 -4.68
N TRP A 23 4.55 -14.46 -5.06
CA TRP A 23 5.00 -14.57 -6.43
C TRP A 23 4.72 -15.98 -6.96
N GLU A 24 3.94 -16.08 -8.02
CA GLU A 24 3.63 -17.34 -8.69
C GLU A 24 4.05 -17.26 -10.15
N LYS A 25 4.86 -18.24 -10.58
CA LYS A 25 5.23 -18.38 -11.98
C LYS A 25 4.06 -19.02 -12.74
N LYS A 26 3.58 -18.36 -13.78
CA LYS A 26 2.53 -18.82 -14.68
C LYS A 26 3.08 -18.96 -16.09
N THR A 27 2.44 -19.77 -16.90
CA THR A 27 2.80 -19.97 -18.31
C THR A 27 1.76 -19.34 -19.23
N PHE A 28 2.24 -18.75 -20.31
CA PHE A 28 1.38 -18.39 -21.43
C PHE A 28 1.17 -19.60 -22.34
N GLU A 29 0.01 -19.67 -22.98
CA GLU A 29 -0.33 -20.69 -23.97
C GLU A 29 -0.70 -20.05 -25.31
N GLY A 30 -0.50 -20.80 -26.41
CA GLY A 30 -0.87 -20.39 -27.75
C GLY A 30 -0.18 -19.11 -28.23
N GLU A 31 -0.94 -18.23 -28.88
CA GLU A 31 -0.43 -17.00 -29.48
C GLU A 31 0.21 -16.04 -28.46
N LYS A 32 -0.25 -16.05 -27.21
CA LYS A 32 0.33 -15.22 -26.15
C LYS A 32 1.75 -15.64 -25.81
N ALA A 33 2.06 -16.93 -25.85
CA ALA A 33 3.43 -17.42 -25.64
C ALA A 33 4.38 -16.95 -26.74
N ALA A 34 3.92 -16.87 -27.99
CA ALA A 34 4.71 -16.35 -29.10
C ALA A 34 4.97 -14.84 -28.99
N GLN A 35 4.00 -14.09 -28.44
CA GLN A 35 4.08 -12.64 -28.35
C GLN A 35 4.82 -12.13 -27.10
N TYR A 36 4.62 -12.77 -25.96
CA TYR A 36 5.08 -12.27 -24.64
C TYR A 36 6.12 -13.18 -23.95
N GLY A 37 6.49 -14.30 -24.58
CA GLY A 37 7.35 -15.32 -23.99
C GLY A 37 6.55 -16.42 -23.29
N ASN A 38 7.26 -17.43 -22.81
CA ASN A 38 6.61 -18.66 -22.32
C ASN A 38 6.05 -18.55 -20.90
N TRP A 39 6.41 -17.55 -20.14
CA TRP A 39 6.02 -17.45 -18.74
C TRP A 39 5.98 -15.99 -18.24
N TYR A 40 5.30 -15.79 -17.12
CA TYR A 40 5.24 -14.53 -16.39
C TYR A 40 5.12 -14.79 -14.90
N TYR A 41 5.37 -13.79 -14.08
CA TYR A 41 5.04 -13.82 -12.67
C TYR A 41 3.70 -13.13 -12.42
N GLN A 42 2.83 -13.82 -11.68
CA GLN A 42 1.66 -13.22 -11.06
C GLN A 42 2.01 -12.89 -9.63
N VAL A 43 1.84 -11.62 -9.26
CA VAL A 43 2.10 -11.13 -7.90
C VAL A 43 0.78 -10.79 -7.24
N THR A 44 0.53 -11.36 -6.08
CA THR A 44 -0.68 -11.12 -5.28
C THR A 44 -0.29 -10.83 -3.83
N SER A 45 -1.19 -10.24 -3.06
CA SER A 45 -1.02 -10.09 -1.62
C SER A 45 -2.00 -10.96 -0.88
N ASP A 46 -1.52 -11.65 0.17
CA ASP A 46 -2.34 -12.35 1.16
C ASP A 46 -2.52 -11.53 2.45
N SER A 47 -1.89 -10.37 2.53
CA SER A 47 -2.06 -9.43 3.63
C SER A 47 -3.13 -8.37 3.33
N PRO A 48 -3.73 -7.77 4.37
CA PRO A 48 -4.64 -6.66 4.22
C PRO A 48 -3.99 -5.47 3.49
N TRP A 49 -4.77 -4.78 2.65
CA TRP A 49 -4.25 -3.67 1.83
C TRP A 49 -5.17 -2.43 1.79
N ASN A 50 -6.46 -2.60 2.06
CA ASN A 50 -7.50 -1.58 1.87
C ASN A 50 -7.65 -0.68 3.11
N TYR A 51 -6.59 0.02 3.46
CA TYR A 51 -6.57 0.93 4.60
C TYR A 51 -6.95 2.35 4.23
N ALA A 52 -7.69 3.01 5.10
CA ALA A 52 -7.92 4.45 5.11
C ALA A 52 -7.15 5.09 6.28
N LEU A 53 -6.75 6.34 6.09
CA LEU A 53 -6.23 7.21 7.16
C LEU A 53 -7.39 8.02 7.75
N THR A 54 -7.27 8.43 9.00
CA THR A 54 -8.26 9.30 9.61
C THR A 54 -7.86 10.77 9.46
N HIS A 55 -8.82 11.69 9.35
CA HIS A 55 -8.55 13.12 9.35
C HIS A 55 -7.71 13.53 10.56
N LYS A 56 -8.03 12.99 11.74
CA LYS A 56 -7.30 13.26 12.97
C LYS A 56 -5.82 12.88 12.88
N SER A 57 -5.48 11.77 12.22
CA SER A 57 -4.08 11.34 12.10
C SER A 57 -3.23 12.25 11.22
N LEU A 58 -3.88 13.08 10.39
CA LEU A 58 -3.25 14.01 9.46
C LEU A 58 -3.23 15.47 9.98
N GLU A 59 -3.77 15.74 11.16
CA GLU A 59 -3.70 17.06 11.77
C GLU A 59 -2.24 17.44 12.09
N PRO A 60 -1.84 18.72 11.90
CA PRO A 60 -0.43 19.13 12.03
C PRO A 60 0.21 18.83 13.39
N ASP A 61 -0.57 18.84 14.46
CA ASP A 61 -0.14 18.52 15.82
C ASP A 61 -0.09 17.00 16.11
N GLN A 62 -0.72 16.19 15.27
CA GLN A 62 -0.83 14.72 15.44
C GLN A 62 0.05 13.94 14.44
N ILE A 63 0.46 14.55 13.35
CA ILE A 63 1.10 13.84 12.24
C ILE A 63 2.41 13.16 12.66
N ASN A 64 3.23 13.80 13.49
CA ASN A 64 4.50 13.24 13.95
C ASN A 64 4.32 12.08 14.93
N ASP A 65 3.22 12.05 15.67
CA ASP A 65 2.91 10.98 16.63
C ASP A 65 2.29 9.77 15.90
N ASN A 66 1.56 10.02 14.81
CA ASN A 66 0.90 8.97 14.03
C ASN A 66 1.77 8.37 12.91
N PHE A 67 2.82 9.08 12.47
CA PHE A 67 3.72 8.63 11.42
C PHE A 67 5.17 8.60 11.94
N VAL A 68 5.57 7.47 12.51
CA VAL A 68 6.88 7.30 13.13
C VAL A 68 7.89 6.77 12.13
N VAL A 69 8.93 7.54 11.87
CA VAL A 69 9.99 7.19 10.91
C VAL A 69 11.06 6.35 11.59
N GLU A 70 11.32 5.16 11.06
CA GLU A 70 12.41 4.29 11.47
C GLU A 70 13.42 4.12 10.33
N LYS A 71 14.69 4.33 10.63
CA LYS A 71 15.79 4.11 9.68
C LYS A 71 16.46 2.79 10.00
N THR A 72 16.66 1.97 8.98
CA THR A 72 17.38 0.70 9.08
C THR A 72 18.79 0.87 8.54
N LYS A 73 19.78 0.28 9.22
CA LYS A 73 21.14 0.26 8.71
C LYS A 73 21.17 -0.57 7.42
N VAL A 74 21.60 0.07 6.34
CA VAL A 74 21.77 -0.61 5.05
C VAL A 74 22.99 -1.53 5.14
N THR A 75 22.79 -2.83 4.91
CA THR A 75 23.81 -3.88 4.97
C THR A 75 24.00 -4.61 3.64
N THR A 76 23.31 -4.19 2.61
CA THR A 76 23.30 -4.81 1.28
C THR A 76 23.54 -3.75 0.19
N ASP A 77 24.07 -4.17 -0.94
CA ASP A 77 24.29 -3.30 -2.10
C ASP A 77 22.99 -2.89 -2.79
N TYR A 78 21.90 -3.63 -2.53
CA TYR A 78 20.58 -3.33 -3.08
C TYR A 78 19.49 -3.34 -1.99
N PRO A 79 19.31 -2.22 -1.28
CA PRO A 79 18.34 -2.15 -0.18
C PRO A 79 16.89 -1.89 -0.63
N TRP A 80 16.64 -1.74 -1.93
CA TRP A 80 15.33 -1.40 -2.49
C TRP A 80 14.46 -2.63 -2.70
N ASN A 81 14.13 -3.30 -1.60
CA ASN A 81 13.21 -4.44 -1.56
C ASN A 81 12.45 -4.44 -0.24
N ILE A 82 11.42 -5.29 -0.11
CA ILE A 82 10.54 -5.32 1.06
C ILE A 82 11.31 -5.63 2.36
N GLU A 83 12.31 -6.51 2.28
CA GLU A 83 13.02 -7.01 3.46
C GLU A 83 14.10 -6.04 3.96
N ASN A 84 14.71 -5.28 3.06
CA ASN A 84 15.86 -4.42 3.35
C ASN A 84 15.53 -2.92 3.17
N ALA A 85 14.26 -2.54 3.16
CA ALA A 85 13.86 -1.15 3.02
C ALA A 85 14.63 -0.24 4.00
N PRO A 86 15.35 0.80 3.52
CA PRO A 86 16.23 1.60 4.37
C PRO A 86 15.47 2.50 5.33
N ILE A 87 14.22 2.78 5.04
CA ILE A 87 13.34 3.62 5.85
C ILE A 87 11.95 2.97 5.87
N THR A 88 11.37 2.87 7.05
CA THR A 88 9.99 2.45 7.27
C THR A 88 9.27 3.54 8.03
N ILE A 89 8.03 3.84 7.65
CA ILE A 89 7.14 4.70 8.43
C ILE A 89 6.08 3.81 9.05
N LYS A 90 6.03 3.76 10.37
CA LYS A 90 4.94 3.13 11.11
C LYS A 90 3.81 4.12 11.24
N ALA A 91 2.62 3.69 10.88
CA ALA A 91 1.41 4.49 10.92
C ALA A 91 0.23 3.68 11.45
N LYS A 92 -0.89 4.34 11.62
CA LYS A 92 -2.15 3.72 11.98
C LYS A 92 -3.16 3.93 10.85
N GLY A 93 -3.87 2.87 10.51
CA GLY A 93 -4.90 2.87 9.50
C GLY A 93 -6.12 2.09 9.94
N LYS A 94 -7.23 2.29 9.26
CA LYS A 94 -8.46 1.53 9.46
C LYS A 94 -8.86 0.86 8.17
N ARG A 95 -9.26 -0.42 8.24
CA ARG A 95 -9.76 -1.13 7.06
C ARG A 95 -10.98 -0.43 6.50
N LEU A 96 -11.00 -0.20 5.19
CA LEU A 96 -12.14 0.37 4.48
C LEU A 96 -12.92 -0.75 3.81
N ASN A 97 -14.01 -1.18 4.44
CA ASN A 97 -14.76 -2.38 4.05
C ASN A 97 -15.36 -2.30 2.63
N GLY A 98 -15.69 -1.11 2.14
CA GLY A 98 -16.22 -0.91 0.80
C GLY A 98 -15.17 -0.83 -0.32
N TRP A 99 -13.88 -0.90 0.02
CA TRP A 99 -12.79 -0.84 -0.95
C TRP A 99 -12.23 -2.24 -1.20
N SER A 100 -12.52 -2.79 -2.34
CA SER A 100 -12.20 -4.17 -2.70
C SER A 100 -11.48 -4.27 -4.04
N LEU A 101 -10.96 -5.45 -4.35
CA LEU A 101 -10.35 -5.73 -5.64
C LEU A 101 -11.41 -5.73 -6.75
N TYR A 102 -11.04 -5.14 -7.86
CA TYR A 102 -11.78 -5.20 -9.12
C TYR A 102 -10.85 -5.70 -10.23
N ARG A 103 -11.16 -6.84 -10.80
CA ARG A 103 -10.38 -7.50 -11.86
C ARG A 103 -8.89 -7.66 -11.51
N GLY A 104 -8.58 -8.00 -10.26
CA GLY A 104 -7.21 -8.24 -9.80
C GLY A 104 -6.41 -6.98 -9.44
N SER A 105 -7.02 -5.80 -9.50
CA SER A 105 -6.42 -4.52 -9.08
C SER A 105 -7.26 -3.88 -7.99
N SER A 106 -6.71 -2.89 -7.29
CA SER A 106 -7.50 -2.09 -6.36
C SER A 106 -8.64 -1.42 -7.11
N GLY A 107 -9.87 -1.64 -6.65
CA GLY A 107 -11.04 -0.97 -7.19
C GLY A 107 -11.06 0.52 -6.84
N SER A 108 -12.05 1.22 -7.37
CA SER A 108 -12.25 2.63 -7.04
C SER A 108 -12.53 2.79 -5.56
N ILE A 109 -11.93 3.81 -4.95
CA ILE A 109 -12.26 4.23 -3.59
C ILE A 109 -13.73 4.63 -3.55
N SER A 110 -14.49 4.00 -2.67
CA SER A 110 -15.91 4.32 -2.46
C SER A 110 -16.08 5.76 -1.97
N TYR A 111 -17.22 6.36 -2.30
CA TYR A 111 -17.58 7.65 -1.71
C TYR A 111 -17.79 7.48 -0.20
N PHE A 112 -17.45 8.54 0.55
CA PHE A 112 -17.79 8.61 1.97
C PHE A 112 -19.31 8.50 2.15
N THR A 113 -19.76 7.50 2.90
CA THR A 113 -21.15 7.39 3.34
C THR A 113 -21.22 7.93 4.76
N GLN A 114 -22.15 8.84 5.03
CA GLN A 114 -22.32 9.46 6.37
C GLN A 114 -22.73 8.45 7.46
N GLN A 115 -22.92 7.20 7.13
CA GLN A 115 -23.37 6.17 8.08
C GLN A 115 -22.25 5.55 8.93
N GLY A 116 -21.01 5.96 8.76
CA GLY A 116 -19.93 5.71 9.72
C GLY A 116 -19.43 4.27 9.91
N ASN A 117 -20.08 3.29 9.29
CA ASN A 117 -19.80 1.86 9.51
C ASN A 117 -18.96 1.20 8.41
N ASP A 118 -18.31 1.99 7.56
CA ASP A 118 -17.50 1.47 6.48
C ASP A 118 -16.04 1.18 6.88
N MET A 119 -15.63 1.57 8.08
CA MET A 119 -14.28 1.35 8.59
C MET A 119 -14.25 0.32 9.73
N GLY A 120 -13.20 -0.52 9.73
CA GLY A 120 -12.86 -1.40 10.83
C GLY A 120 -12.15 -0.68 11.98
N ASP A 121 -11.63 -1.47 12.91
CA ASP A 121 -10.81 -0.99 14.01
C ASP A 121 -9.47 -0.43 13.52
N GLU A 122 -8.81 0.35 14.38
CA GLU A 122 -7.50 0.89 14.11
C GLU A 122 -6.44 -0.21 14.19
N GLU A 123 -5.62 -0.32 13.17
CA GLU A 123 -4.53 -1.28 13.04
C GLU A 123 -3.21 -0.56 12.77
N SER A 124 -2.10 -1.15 13.22
CA SER A 124 -0.76 -0.69 12.84
C SER A 124 -0.44 -1.11 11.41
N ILE A 125 0.02 -0.17 10.61
CA ILE A 125 0.47 -0.39 9.23
C ILE A 125 1.91 0.09 9.07
N GLU A 126 2.62 -0.50 8.13
CA GLU A 126 3.97 -0.07 7.75
C GLU A 126 3.97 0.45 6.32
N LEU A 127 4.67 1.56 6.12
CA LEU A 127 4.89 2.18 4.82
C LEU A 127 6.38 2.12 4.50
N ILE A 128 6.71 1.74 3.28
CA ILE A 128 8.09 1.66 2.77
C ILE A 128 8.22 2.46 1.48
N PRO A 129 9.44 2.87 1.07
CA PRO A 129 9.61 3.58 -0.18
C PRO A 129 8.98 2.83 -1.36
N TYR A 130 8.35 3.57 -2.25
CA TYR A 130 7.68 3.05 -3.44
C TYR A 130 8.53 2.06 -4.26
N GLY A 131 9.84 2.31 -4.36
CA GLY A 131 10.78 1.44 -5.06
C GLY A 131 11.07 0.10 -4.38
N CYS A 132 10.63 -0.11 -3.13
CA CYS A 132 10.89 -1.33 -2.36
C CYS A 132 9.81 -2.42 -2.54
N THR A 133 8.73 -2.14 -3.24
CA THR A 133 7.58 -3.06 -3.38
C THR A 133 7.10 -3.14 -4.82
N THR A 134 6.52 -4.26 -5.20
CA THR A 134 5.91 -4.50 -6.53
C THR A 134 4.43 -4.16 -6.52
N LEU A 135 3.71 -4.58 -5.47
CA LEU A 135 2.33 -4.18 -5.24
C LEU A 135 2.32 -2.83 -4.51
N ARG A 136 1.68 -1.82 -5.10
CA ARG A 136 1.83 -0.44 -4.67
C ARG A 136 0.51 0.22 -4.35
N ILE A 137 0.21 0.38 -3.07
CA ILE A 137 -0.85 1.25 -2.57
C ILE A 137 -0.15 2.48 -1.98
N THR A 138 -0.21 3.60 -2.67
CA THR A 138 0.44 4.86 -2.30
C THR A 138 -0.55 5.97 -1.98
N GLU A 139 -1.79 5.81 -2.41
CA GLU A 139 -2.88 6.74 -2.15
C GLU A 139 -3.86 6.09 -1.18
N PHE A 140 -4.07 6.76 -0.05
CA PHE A 140 -4.93 6.27 1.03
C PHE A 140 -6.19 7.14 1.13
N PRO A 141 -7.39 6.54 1.11
CA PRO A 141 -8.61 7.26 1.43
C PRO A 141 -8.48 7.94 2.80
N VAL A 142 -9.07 9.14 2.95
CA VAL A 142 -9.13 9.84 4.23
C VAL A 142 -10.58 9.88 4.71
N ARG A 143 -10.82 9.48 5.95
CA ARG A 143 -12.13 9.38 6.56
C ARG A 143 -12.16 10.08 7.94
#